data_6e13b06642ceb5dd7f9fc2ba31910b2b
#
_entry.id   6e13b06642ceb5dd7f9fc2ba31910b2b
#
_cell.length_a   1.000
_cell.length_b   1.000
_cell.length_c   1.000
_cell.angle_alpha   90.00
_cell.angle_beta   90.00
_cell.angle_gamma   90.00
#
_symmetry.space_group_name_H-M   'P 1'
#
loop_
_entity.id
_entity.type
_entity.pdbx_description
1 polymer ?
#
loop_
_entity_poly.entity_id
_entity_poly.type
_entity_poly.pdbx_seq_one_letter_code
_entity_poly.pdbx_strand_id
1 'polypeptide(L)' 'MNRYDACAAIEGFDGQEHTEEEIIEAFQFLINTGDVWTLQGFYGRTALHLLGNGLCRPATHSTHSTH' A
#
# COMPACT_ATOMS: atom_id res chain seq x y z
N MET A 1 6.15 0.23 -10.42
CA MET A 1 5.99 1.14 -9.27
C MET A 1 7.02 0.79 -8.22
N ASN A 2 7.56 1.76 -7.56
CA ASN A 2 8.46 1.51 -6.45
C ASN A 2 7.92 2.24 -5.22
N ARG A 3 8.62 2.09 -4.08
CA ARG A 3 8.14 2.67 -2.84
C ARG A 3 7.96 4.19 -2.96
N TYR A 4 8.91 4.85 -3.60
CA TYR A 4 8.84 6.30 -3.74
C TYR A 4 7.60 6.70 -4.54
N ASP A 5 7.38 6.00 -5.66
CA ASP A 5 6.22 6.31 -6.51
C ASP A 5 4.92 6.07 -5.76
N ALA A 6 4.86 4.98 -5.00
CA ALA A 6 3.65 4.68 -4.25
C ALA A 6 3.37 5.76 -3.21
N CYS A 7 4.39 6.18 -2.48
CA CYS A 7 4.21 7.23 -1.48
C CYS A 7 3.85 8.56 -2.12
N ALA A 8 4.47 8.87 -3.27
CA ALA A 8 4.19 10.12 -3.95
C ALA A 8 2.72 10.18 -4.39
N ALA A 9 2.20 9.06 -4.87
CA ALA A 9 0.79 8.99 -5.27
C ALA A 9 -0.12 9.18 -4.07
N ILE A 10 0.20 8.52 -2.97
CA ILE A 10 -0.64 8.59 -1.78
C ILE A 10 -0.64 9.98 -1.17
N GLU A 11 0.53 10.62 -1.15
CA GLU A 11 0.66 11.92 -0.48
C GLU A 11 0.57 13.10 -1.43
N GLY A 12 0.47 12.84 -2.74
CA GLY A 12 0.32 13.92 -3.71
C GLY A 12 1.59 14.64 -4.07
N PHE A 13 2.74 14.04 -3.80
CA PHE A 13 4.02 14.70 -4.10
C PHE A 13 4.28 14.89 -5.58
N ASP A 14 3.69 14.03 -6.41
CA ASP A 14 3.95 14.09 -7.84
C ASP A 14 3.13 15.14 -8.56
N GLY A 15 2.29 15.85 -7.84
CA GLY A 15 1.50 16.93 -8.42
C GLY A 15 0.40 16.45 -9.33
N GLN A 16 0.10 15.19 -9.34
CA GLN A 16 -0.94 14.62 -10.18
C GLN A 16 -2.14 14.23 -9.34
N GLU A 17 -3.30 14.21 -9.99
CA GLU A 17 -4.50 13.70 -9.33
C GLU A 17 -4.58 12.21 -9.55
N HIS A 18 -4.83 11.49 -8.49
CA HIS A 18 -4.95 10.04 -8.56
C HIS A 18 -6.34 9.63 -8.14
N THR A 19 -6.88 8.64 -8.83
CA THR A 19 -8.17 8.09 -8.45
C THR A 19 -8.03 7.28 -7.18
N GLU A 20 -9.16 7.01 -6.55
CA GLU A 20 -9.18 6.16 -5.37
C GLU A 20 -8.56 4.80 -5.67
N GLU A 21 -8.86 4.25 -6.84
CA GLU A 21 -8.30 2.97 -7.23
C GLU A 21 -6.78 3.01 -7.31
N GLU A 22 -6.25 4.10 -7.85
CA GLU A 22 -4.80 4.23 -7.96
C GLU A 22 -4.14 4.30 -6.60
N ILE A 23 -4.78 4.99 -5.67
CA ILE A 23 -4.25 5.08 -4.31
C ILE A 23 -4.32 3.72 -3.63
N ILE A 24 -5.41 2.98 -3.84
CA ILE A 24 -5.53 1.63 -3.30
C ILE A 24 -4.44 0.73 -3.86
N GLU A 25 -4.14 0.86 -5.16
CA GLU A 25 -3.06 0.10 -5.76
C GLU A 25 -1.71 0.43 -5.14
N ALA A 26 -1.49 1.72 -4.85
CA ALA A 26 -0.24 2.12 -4.20
C ALA A 26 -0.11 1.47 -2.83
N PHE A 27 -1.19 1.44 -2.06
CA PHE A 27 -1.17 0.76 -0.77
C PHE A 27 -0.96 -0.73 -0.94
N GLN A 28 -1.58 -1.33 -1.97
CA GLN A 28 -1.39 -2.75 -2.21
C GLN A 28 0.07 -3.06 -2.51
N PHE A 29 0.73 -2.20 -3.27
CA PHE A 29 2.16 -2.37 -3.53
C PHE A 29 2.95 -2.32 -2.23
N LEU A 30 2.66 -1.35 -1.37
CA LEU A 30 3.39 -1.20 -0.12
C LEU A 30 3.10 -2.35 0.84
N ILE A 31 1.91 -2.89 0.79
CA ILE A 31 1.58 -4.08 1.58
C ILE A 31 2.38 -5.27 1.09
N ASN A 32 2.47 -5.44 -0.23
CA ASN A 32 3.19 -6.57 -0.81
C ASN A 32 4.67 -6.54 -0.47
N THR A 33 5.26 -5.37 -0.42
CA THR A 33 6.67 -5.24 -0.09
C THR A 33 6.92 -5.22 1.41
N GLY A 34 5.88 -4.96 2.19
CA GLY A 34 6.02 -4.81 3.62
C GLY A 34 6.41 -3.41 4.06
N ASP A 35 6.69 -2.52 3.12
CA ASP A 35 7.11 -1.17 3.45
C ASP A 35 6.06 -0.39 4.22
N VAL A 36 4.78 -0.71 3.99
CA VAL A 36 3.71 0.02 4.63
C VAL A 36 3.80 -0.02 6.15
N TRP A 37 4.38 -1.10 6.68
CA TRP A 37 4.45 -1.28 8.13
C TRP A 37 5.63 -0.55 8.77
N THR A 38 6.56 -0.08 7.93
CA THR A 38 7.74 0.63 8.43
C THR A 38 7.65 2.13 8.21
N LEU A 39 6.60 2.58 7.51
CA LEU A 39 6.39 4.00 7.27
C LEU A 39 5.61 4.60 8.42
N GLN A 40 5.25 5.88 8.30
CA GLN A 40 4.53 6.57 9.37
C GLN A 40 3.23 5.82 9.71
N GLY A 41 2.79 6.02 10.94
CA GLY A 41 1.66 5.26 11.46
C GLY A 41 0.40 5.35 10.62
N PHE A 42 0.20 6.48 9.94
CA PHE A 42 -0.98 6.63 9.10
C PHE A 42 -1.00 5.61 7.96
N TYR A 43 0.17 5.24 7.43
CA TYR A 43 0.22 4.23 6.37
C TYR A 43 -0.27 2.88 6.88
N GLY A 44 0.22 2.46 8.04
CA GLY A 44 -0.20 1.18 8.61
C GLY A 44 -1.68 1.17 8.96
N ARG A 45 -2.17 2.25 9.54
CA ARG A 45 -3.58 2.32 9.92
C ARG A 45 -4.48 2.27 8.70
N THR A 46 -4.11 3.02 7.66
CA THR A 46 -4.88 3.01 6.43
C THR A 46 -4.85 1.64 5.76
N ALA A 47 -3.68 1.01 5.76
CA ALA A 47 -3.55 -0.33 5.20
C ALA A 47 -4.46 -1.31 5.92
N LEU A 48 -4.49 -1.25 7.25
CA LEU A 48 -5.38 -2.13 8.01
C LEU A 48 -6.84 -1.90 7.66
N HIS A 49 -7.20 -0.63 7.47
CA HIS A 49 -8.57 -0.31 7.08
C HIS A 49 -8.90 -0.89 5.71
N LEU A 50 -7.98 -0.75 4.77
CA LEU A 50 -8.20 -1.27 3.42
C LEU A 50 -8.27 -2.80 3.42
N LEU A 51 -7.40 -3.44 4.20
CA LEU A 51 -7.44 -4.89 4.32
C LEU A 51 -8.74 -5.35 4.96
N GLY A 52 -9.18 -4.66 5.99
CA GLY A 52 -10.41 -5.03 6.69
C GLY A 52 -11.66 -4.85 5.84
N ASN A 53 -11.61 -3.96 4.87
CA ASN A 53 -12.75 -3.73 3.98
C ASN A 53 -12.65 -4.51 2.67
N GLY A 54 -11.62 -5.34 2.52
CA GLY A 54 -11.47 -6.14 1.31
C GLY A 54 -10.99 -5.36 0.12
N LEU A 55 -10.52 -4.13 0.30
CA LEU A 55 -10.02 -3.32 -0.79
C LEU A 55 -8.56 -3.63 -1.12
N CYS A 56 -7.82 -4.14 -0.16
CA CYS A 56 -6.47 -4.62 -0.37
C CYS A 56 -6.37 -6.04 0.18
N ARG A 57 -5.32 -6.74 -0.23
CA ARG A 57 -5.08 -8.11 0.20
C ARG A 57 -3.74 -8.19 0.90
N PRO A 58 -3.57 -9.17 1.81
CA PRO A 58 -2.26 -9.40 2.43
C PRO A 58 -1.22 -9.71 1.37
N ALA A 59 0.04 -9.51 1.73
CA ALA A 59 1.14 -9.77 0.81
C ALA A 59 1.08 -11.22 0.32
N THR A 60 1.13 -11.38 -1.00
CA THR A 60 0.95 -12.71 -1.57
C THR A 60 2.23 -13.50 -1.61
N HIS A 61 3.36 -12.81 -1.69
CA HIS A 61 4.63 -13.52 -1.84
C HIS A 61 5.06 -14.24 -0.58
N SER A 62 4.42 -13.97 0.53
CA SER A 62 4.81 -14.59 1.78
C SER A 62 4.16 -15.94 1.98
N THR A 63 3.25 -16.31 1.13
CA THR A 63 2.41 -17.46 1.41
C THR A 63 3.13 -18.78 1.22
N HIS A 64 4.17 -18.81 0.43
CA HIS A 64 4.77 -20.09 0.12
C HIS A 64 5.94 -20.41 1.01
N SER A 65 6.24 -19.63 1.87
CA SER A 65 7.36 -19.98 2.66
C SER A 65 6.98 -20.97 3.69
N THR A 66 6.76 -21.33 3.66
CA THR A 66 6.48 -22.05 4.50
C THR A 66 6.30 -23.11 4.66
N HIS A 67 6.24 -22.85 4.34
CA HIS A 67 6.04 -23.51 4.54
C HIS A 67 6.09 -24.05 4.84
#